data_cd4b0fa0d792794a01a7e5a2b8c35160
#
_entry.id   cd4b0fa0d792794a01a7e5a2b8c35160
#
_cell.length_a   1.000
_cell.length_b   1.000
_cell.length_c   1.000
_cell.angle_alpha   90.00
_cell.angle_beta   90.00
_cell.angle_gamma   90.00
#
_symmetry.space_group_name_H-M   'P 1'
#
loop_
_entity.id
_entity.type
_entity.pdbx_description
1 polymer ?
#
loop_
_entity_poly.entity_id
_entity_poly.type
_entity_poly.pdbx_seq_one_letter_code
_entity_poly.pdbx_strand_id
1 'polypeptide(L)'
;MIDYPIPEEEYRGPATLRVGEQGHPVEIRLSARFEPVEGRFRWAGRTTPDEALRERVGGGLREAQLSLPGAPPIAVRLSEPDPWGGVRLSGTGTPPWFFQEAPQ
;
A
#
# COMPACT_ATOMS: atom_id res chain seq x y z
N MET A 1 25.94 13.73 17.02
CA MET A 1 25.11 13.15 15.98
C MET A 1 23.75 13.81 15.95
N ILE A 2 23.38 14.30 14.81
CA ILE A 2 22.08 14.91 14.66
C ILE A 2 21.07 13.85 14.28
N ASP A 3 20.00 13.86 15.02
CA ASP A 3 18.95 12.91 14.79
C ASP A 3 17.87 13.57 13.95
N TYR A 4 17.96 13.40 12.66
CA TYR A 4 16.96 13.98 11.78
C TYR A 4 15.65 13.24 11.91
N PRO A 5 14.55 13.97 11.92
CA PRO A 5 13.28 13.28 11.77
C PRO A 5 13.25 12.66 10.39
N ILE A 6 13.44 11.37 10.33
CA ILE A 6 13.37 10.65 9.07
C ILE A 6 11.91 10.60 8.65
N PRO A 7 11.59 10.98 7.40
CA PRO A 7 10.21 10.84 6.96
C PRO A 7 9.74 9.41 7.20
N GLU A 8 8.49 9.27 7.59
CA GLU A 8 7.94 7.96 7.83
C GLU A 8 8.13 7.09 6.59
N GLU A 9 8.92 6.06 6.74
CA GLU A 9 9.12 5.09 5.67
C GLU A 9 8.17 3.93 5.79
N GLU A 10 7.27 3.99 6.75
CA GLU A 10 6.27 2.94 6.96
C GLU A 10 4.91 3.55 7.17
N TYR A 11 3.91 2.80 6.71
CA TYR A 11 2.53 3.14 6.98
C TYR A 11 1.85 1.91 7.58
N ARG A 12 1.04 2.11 8.59
CA ARG A 12 0.22 1.06 9.16
C ARG A 12 -1.13 1.67 9.47
N GLY A 13 -2.18 1.11 8.93
CA GLY A 13 -3.50 1.63 9.19
C GLY A 13 -4.49 1.29 8.11
N PRO A 14 -5.64 1.98 8.13
CA PRO A 14 -6.70 1.69 7.18
C PRO A 14 -6.40 2.21 5.79
N ALA A 15 -6.98 1.55 4.80
CA ALA A 15 -6.91 1.97 3.42
C ALA A 15 -8.10 1.39 2.68
N THR A 16 -8.30 1.84 1.46
CA THR A 16 -9.33 1.28 0.60
C THR A 16 -8.69 0.82 -0.69
N LEU A 17 -8.96 -0.42 -1.06
CA LEU A 17 -8.57 -0.93 -2.37
C LEU A 17 -9.78 -0.81 -3.27
N ARG A 18 -9.61 -0.07 -4.36
CA ARG A 18 -10.69 0.15 -5.31
C ARG A 18 -10.45 -0.66 -6.56
N VAL A 19 -11.44 -1.47 -6.92
CA VAL A 19 -11.41 -2.29 -8.12
C VAL A 19 -12.66 -1.91 -8.90
N GLY A 20 -12.47 -1.22 -10.02
CA GLY A 20 -13.61 -0.67 -10.75
C GLY A 20 -14.31 0.35 -9.87
N GLU A 21 -15.60 0.15 -9.63
CA GLU A 21 -16.39 1.04 -8.81
C GLU A 21 -16.54 0.57 -7.38
N GLN A 22 -15.97 -0.58 -7.06
CA GLN A 22 -16.09 -1.11 -5.71
C GLN A 22 -14.89 -0.76 -4.86
N GLY A 23 -15.18 -0.25 -3.67
CA GLY A 23 -14.15 0.02 -2.68
C GLY A 23 -14.16 -1.08 -1.64
N HIS A 24 -13.00 -1.59 -1.30
CA HIS A 24 -12.84 -2.66 -0.33
C HIS A 24 -11.95 -2.15 0.80
N PRO A 25 -12.52 -1.92 1.99
CA PRO A 25 -11.70 -1.44 3.11
C PRO A 25 -10.76 -2.53 3.60
N VAL A 26 -9.53 -2.13 3.88
CA VAL A 26 -8.50 -3.06 4.34
C VAL A 26 -7.65 -2.39 5.40
N GLU A 27 -6.94 -3.20 6.18
CA GLU A 27 -5.89 -2.75 7.06
C GLU A 27 -4.58 -3.17 6.44
N ILE A 28 -3.64 -2.25 6.33
CA ILE A 28 -2.40 -2.54 5.62
C ILE A 28 -1.17 -2.11 6.41
N ARG A 29 -0.06 -2.69 6.02
CA ARG A 29 1.25 -2.30 6.52
C ARG A 29 2.16 -2.22 5.30
N LEU A 30 2.71 -1.04 5.06
CA LEU A 30 3.59 -0.80 3.92
C LEU A 30 4.90 -0.22 4.41
N SER A 31 5.96 -0.50 3.69
CA SER A 31 7.23 0.18 3.92
C SER A 31 7.79 0.62 2.57
N ALA A 32 8.61 1.64 2.61
CA ALA A 32 9.18 2.21 1.41
C ALA A 32 10.67 2.36 1.57
N ARG A 33 11.37 2.32 0.45
CA ARG A 33 12.79 2.63 0.42
C ARG A 33 13.11 3.31 -0.89
N PHE A 34 14.09 4.18 -0.84
CA PHE A 34 14.55 4.86 -2.02
C PHE A 34 15.54 3.99 -2.76
N GLU A 35 15.37 3.87 -4.06
CA GLU A 35 16.29 3.12 -4.91
C GLU A 35 17.16 4.11 -5.66
N PRO A 36 18.42 4.31 -5.23
CA PRO A 36 19.27 5.31 -5.85
C PRO A 36 19.51 5.08 -7.33
N VAL A 37 19.63 3.83 -7.74
CA VAL A 37 19.87 3.50 -9.15
C VAL A 37 18.71 3.95 -10.02
N GLU A 38 17.49 3.80 -9.52
CA GLU A 38 16.29 4.18 -10.26
C GLU A 38 15.89 5.62 -10.00
N GLY A 39 16.40 6.23 -8.95
CA GLY A 39 16.05 7.59 -8.59
C GLY A 39 14.62 7.73 -8.08
N ARG A 40 14.05 6.68 -7.53
CA ARG A 40 12.69 6.73 -7.03
C ARG A 40 12.47 5.75 -5.89
N PHE A 41 11.34 5.91 -5.23
CA PHE A 41 10.96 5.01 -4.16
C PHE A 41 10.30 3.75 -4.71
N ARG A 42 10.47 2.68 -3.96
CA ARG A 42 9.67 1.47 -4.09
C ARG A 42 9.02 1.22 -2.76
N TRP A 43 7.77 0.81 -2.78
CA TRP A 43 7.07 0.51 -1.54
C TRP A 43 6.31 -0.79 -1.68
N ALA A 44 6.20 -1.51 -0.58
CA ALA A 44 5.57 -2.80 -0.57
C ALA A 44 5.11 -3.15 0.84
N GLY A 45 4.21 -4.10 0.91
CA GLY A 45 3.72 -4.58 2.18
C GLY A 45 2.61 -5.58 1.98
N ARG A 46 1.65 -5.57 2.89
CA ARG A 46 0.57 -6.54 2.84
C ARG A 46 -0.63 -6.06 3.64
N THR A 47 -1.76 -6.68 3.35
CA THR A 47 -2.96 -6.47 4.15
C THR A 47 -2.95 -7.42 5.34
N THR A 48 -3.76 -7.12 6.34
CA THR A 48 -4.09 -8.12 7.33
C THR A 48 -4.89 -9.23 6.65
N PRO A 49 -5.07 -10.38 7.29
CA PRO A 49 -5.82 -11.48 6.68
C PRO A 49 -7.18 -11.01 6.18
N ASP A 50 -7.49 -11.33 4.93
CA ASP A 50 -8.71 -10.86 4.29
C ASP A 50 -9.16 -11.90 3.28
N GLU A 51 -10.14 -12.67 3.66
CA GLU A 51 -10.60 -13.79 2.86
C GLU A 51 -11.22 -13.37 1.53
N ALA A 52 -12.02 -12.32 1.56
CA ALA A 52 -12.67 -11.84 0.34
C ALA A 52 -11.64 -11.37 -0.68
N LEU A 53 -10.63 -10.64 -0.22
CA LEU A 53 -9.58 -10.14 -1.10
C LEU A 53 -8.74 -11.30 -1.63
N ARG A 54 -8.45 -12.27 -0.78
CA ARG A 54 -7.69 -13.45 -1.21
C ARG A 54 -8.40 -14.19 -2.33
N GLU A 55 -9.71 -14.31 -2.24
CA GLU A 55 -10.47 -14.97 -3.29
C GLU A 55 -10.38 -14.21 -4.61
N ARG A 56 -10.42 -12.90 -4.56
CA ARG A 56 -10.33 -12.10 -5.78
C ARG A 56 -8.95 -12.22 -6.42
N VAL A 57 -7.90 -12.20 -5.61
CA VAL A 57 -6.55 -12.37 -6.10
C VAL A 57 -6.36 -13.78 -6.64
N GLY A 58 -6.92 -14.77 -5.97
CA GLY A 58 -6.90 -16.15 -6.46
C GLY A 58 -7.61 -16.30 -7.78
N GLY A 59 -8.61 -15.45 -8.04
CA GLY A 59 -9.34 -15.44 -9.30
C GLY A 59 -8.68 -14.61 -10.40
N GLY A 60 -7.50 -14.00 -10.12
CA GLY A 60 -6.77 -13.28 -11.16
C GLY A 60 -6.61 -11.79 -10.96
N LEU A 61 -7.17 -11.22 -9.89
CA LEU A 61 -7.00 -9.80 -9.65
C LEU A 61 -5.54 -9.49 -9.36
N ARG A 62 -4.97 -8.52 -10.09
CA ARG A 62 -3.55 -8.18 -9.94
C ARG A 62 -3.30 -6.68 -9.80
N GLU A 63 -4.32 -5.85 -10.04
CA GLU A 63 -4.16 -4.42 -9.95
C GLU A 63 -5.38 -3.78 -9.31
N ALA A 64 -5.14 -2.71 -8.59
CA ALA A 64 -6.20 -1.95 -7.96
C ALA A 64 -5.70 -0.53 -7.73
N GLN A 65 -6.56 0.30 -7.19
CA GLN A 65 -6.15 1.62 -6.73
C GLN A 65 -6.20 1.62 -5.22
N LEU A 66 -5.15 2.14 -4.62
CA LEU A 66 -5.02 2.22 -3.18
C LEU A 66 -5.26 3.63 -2.72
N SER A 67 -6.21 3.81 -1.82
CA SER A 67 -6.50 5.12 -1.24
C SER A 67 -6.27 5.07 0.25
N LEU A 68 -5.38 5.94 0.72
CA LEU A 68 -5.19 6.15 2.15
C LEU A 68 -6.04 7.35 2.57
N PRO A 69 -6.44 7.41 3.84
CA PRO A 69 -7.21 8.59 4.31
C PRO A 69 -6.45 9.88 4.04
N GLY A 70 -7.12 10.84 3.42
CA GLY A 70 -6.52 12.13 3.15
C GLY A 70 -5.53 12.17 2.00
N ALA A 71 -5.50 11.15 1.16
CA ALA A 71 -4.57 11.09 0.05
C ALA A 71 -5.28 10.64 -1.22
N PRO A 72 -4.76 11.03 -2.39
CA PRO A 72 -5.37 10.60 -3.65
C PRO A 72 -5.11 9.12 -3.91
N PRO A 73 -5.97 8.45 -4.70
CA PRO A 73 -5.74 7.06 -5.04
C PRO A 73 -4.53 6.90 -5.93
N ILE A 74 -3.80 5.81 -5.74
CA ILE A 74 -2.67 5.50 -6.60
C ILE A 74 -2.70 4.03 -6.98
N ALA A 75 -2.08 3.71 -8.10
CA ALA A 75 -2.06 2.35 -8.59
C ALA A 75 -1.24 1.46 -7.67
N VAL A 76 -1.75 0.27 -7.42
CA VAL A 76 -1.06 -0.72 -6.60
C VAL A 76 -1.16 -2.07 -7.29
N ARG A 77 -0.10 -2.84 -7.17
CA ARG A 77 -0.08 -4.20 -7.69
C ARG A 77 -0.34 -5.17 -6.56
N LEU A 78 -1.20 -6.14 -6.84
CA LEU A 78 -1.54 -7.19 -5.89
C LEU A 78 -0.86 -8.47 -6.34
N SER A 79 -0.32 -9.22 -5.39
CA SER A 79 0.30 -10.49 -5.71
C SER A 79 -0.31 -11.58 -4.86
N GLU A 80 0.21 -12.78 -5.05
CA GLU A 80 -0.38 -13.95 -4.39
C GLU A 80 -0.55 -13.78 -2.89
N PRO A 81 -1.58 -14.40 -2.32
CA PRO A 81 -1.79 -14.33 -0.89
C PRO A 81 -0.58 -14.87 -0.13
N ASP A 82 -0.29 -14.24 1.00
CA ASP A 82 0.79 -14.74 1.82
C ASP A 82 0.30 -15.91 2.68
N PRO A 83 1.23 -16.65 3.31
CA PRO A 83 0.84 -17.82 4.11
C PRO A 83 -0.07 -17.50 5.30
N TRP A 84 -0.12 -16.25 5.70
CA TRP A 84 -0.92 -15.85 6.86
C TRP A 84 -2.28 -15.29 6.48
N GLY A 85 -2.62 -15.32 5.20
CA GLY A 85 -3.95 -14.93 4.77
C GLY A 85 -4.07 -13.51 4.24
N GLY A 86 -3.01 -12.73 4.28
CA GLY A 86 -3.02 -11.40 3.71
C GLY A 86 -2.67 -11.42 2.24
N VAL A 87 -2.75 -10.27 1.61
CA VAL A 87 -2.40 -10.11 0.20
C VAL A 87 -1.24 -9.13 0.12
N ARG A 88 -0.26 -9.45 -0.71
CA ARG A 88 0.90 -8.58 -0.89
C ARG A 88 0.57 -7.42 -1.82
N LEU A 89 1.06 -6.25 -1.44
CA LEU A 89 0.85 -5.02 -2.19
C LEU A 89 2.20 -4.45 -2.57
N SER A 90 2.30 -3.85 -3.75
CA SER A 90 3.54 -3.19 -4.14
C SER A 90 3.27 -2.05 -5.11
N GLY A 91 4.20 -1.11 -5.13
CA GLY A 91 4.14 0.00 -6.06
C GLY A 91 5.47 0.71 -6.16
N THR A 92 5.54 1.64 -7.10
CA THR A 92 6.74 2.45 -7.32
C THR A 92 6.36 3.91 -7.34
N GLY A 93 7.33 4.78 -7.07
CA GLY A 93 7.11 6.20 -7.03
C GLY A 93 6.87 6.67 -5.61
N THR A 94 6.31 7.86 -5.46
CA THR A 94 6.11 8.43 -4.13
C THR A 94 5.20 7.55 -3.30
N PRO A 95 5.63 7.17 -2.09
CA PRO A 95 4.77 6.37 -1.23
C PRO A 95 3.43 7.03 -0.97
N PRO A 96 2.33 6.27 -0.94
CA PRO A 96 1.00 6.87 -0.80
C PRO A 96 0.83 7.72 0.45
N TRP A 97 1.46 7.36 1.55
CA TRP A 97 1.29 8.11 2.78
C TRP A 97 2.02 9.45 2.78
N PHE A 98 2.91 9.68 1.83
CA PHE A 98 3.55 10.98 1.68
C PHE A 98 2.56 12.03 1.22
N PHE A 99 1.45 11.62 0.63
CA PHE A 99 0.42 12.54 0.16
C PHE A 99 -0.62 12.86 1.21
N GLN A 100 -0.57 12.21 2.37
CA GLN A 100 -1.54 12.51 3.41
C GLN A 100 -1.26 13.88 4.00
N GLU A 101 -2.34 14.63 4.24
CA GLU A 101 -2.19 15.93 4.84
C GLU A 101 -1.79 15.78 6.29
N ALA A 102 -0.88 16.65 6.73
CA ALA A 102 -0.47 16.66 8.11
C ALA A 102 -1.66 17.06 8.97
N PRO A 103 -1.80 16.46 10.15
CA PRO A 103 -2.87 16.89 11.05
C PRO A 103 -2.65 18.32 11.48
N GLN A 104 -3.73 19.05 11.61
CA GLN A 104 -3.72 20.44 11.99
C GLN A 104 -3.88 20.60 13.50
#